data_9b66097c553f0eb29b293df7a3a2506b
#
_entry.id   9b66097c553f0eb29b293df7a3a2506b
#
_cell.length_a   1.000
_cell.length_b   1.000
_cell.length_c   1.000
_cell.angle_alpha   90.00
_cell.angle_beta   90.00
_cell.angle_gamma   90.00
#
_symmetry.space_group_name_H-M   'P 1'
#
loop_
_entity.id
_entity.type
_entity.pdbx_description
1 polymer ?
#
loop_
_entity_poly.entity_id
_entity_poly.type
_entity_poly.pdbx_seq_one_letter_code
_entity_poly.pdbx_strand_id
1 'polypeptide(L)'
;PYFEAGRVRASGKDEKATANIEGAGGLGAWVAYCLSMVRPGGTISMIHRTDRLAELLGLLGDKAGDVMIFPLWPRNPFDLEGDGEDLAPVAAKRVIVQALAGSKGPLRMAAGLVLHKDNGDNTPAADAILRHGSALIL
;
A
#
# COMPACT_ATOMS: atom_id res chain seq x y z
N PRO A 1 6.31 1.60 -8.63
CA PRO A 1 5.98 2.99 -8.96
C PRO A 1 4.64 3.39 -8.35
N TYR A 2 4.56 4.60 -7.82
CA TYR A 2 3.39 5.07 -7.06
C TYR A 2 2.57 6.14 -7.80
N PHE A 3 3.13 6.72 -8.86
CA PHE A 3 2.53 7.87 -9.54
C PHE A 3 2.40 7.63 -11.03
N GLU A 4 1.24 7.99 -11.59
CA GLU A 4 1.03 8.02 -13.03
C GLU A 4 1.97 9.01 -13.70
N ALA A 5 2.43 8.67 -14.91
CA ALA A 5 3.25 9.58 -15.70
C ALA A 5 2.51 10.89 -15.95
N GLY A 6 3.17 12.03 -15.67
CA GLY A 6 2.61 13.38 -15.88
C GLY A 6 1.84 13.97 -14.69
N ARG A 7 1.52 13.21 -13.64
CA ARG A 7 0.79 13.72 -12.46
C ARG A 7 1.67 14.35 -11.37
N VAL A 8 2.98 14.11 -11.42
CA VAL A 8 3.92 14.61 -10.39
C VAL A 8 5.14 15.19 -11.07
N ARG A 9 5.62 16.35 -10.58
CA ARG A 9 6.90 16.92 -11.00
C ARG A 9 8.02 15.92 -10.70
N ALA A 10 8.74 15.47 -11.74
CA ALA A 10 9.85 14.55 -11.58
C ALA A 10 10.87 15.12 -10.57
N SER A 11 11.30 14.27 -9.63
CA SER A 11 12.40 14.64 -8.75
C SER A 11 13.66 14.77 -9.61
N GLY A 12 14.50 15.78 -9.34
CA GLY A 12 15.71 16.06 -10.12
C GLY A 12 16.81 14.98 -10.10
N LYS A 13 16.47 13.77 -9.62
CA LYS A 13 17.32 12.57 -9.69
C LYS A 13 16.58 11.53 -10.52
N ASP A 14 17.09 11.22 -11.70
CA ASP A 14 16.49 10.28 -12.67
C ASP A 14 16.16 8.91 -12.08
N GLU A 15 16.98 8.39 -11.18
CA GLU A 15 16.75 7.11 -10.49
C GLU A 15 15.50 7.13 -9.60
N LYS A 16 15.24 8.24 -8.90
CA LYS A 16 14.01 8.39 -8.09
C LYS A 16 12.77 8.58 -8.95
N ALA A 17 12.90 9.26 -10.08
CA ALA A 17 11.80 9.40 -11.01
C ALA A 17 11.41 8.06 -11.60
N THR A 18 12.37 7.25 -12.06
CA THR A 18 12.15 5.90 -12.60
C THR A 18 11.54 4.95 -11.57
N ALA A 19 11.94 5.05 -10.30
CA ALA A 19 11.40 4.19 -9.23
C ALA A 19 9.97 4.56 -8.82
N ASN A 20 9.57 5.83 -8.95
CA ASN A 20 8.29 6.33 -8.44
C ASN A 20 7.23 6.58 -9.51
N ILE A 21 7.62 6.75 -10.78
CA ILE A 21 6.71 7.01 -11.89
C ILE A 21 6.43 5.72 -12.63
N GLU A 22 5.16 5.44 -12.88
CA GLU A 22 4.75 4.28 -13.67
C GLU A 22 5.26 4.42 -15.10
N GLY A 23 5.85 3.32 -15.62
CA GLY A 23 6.16 3.21 -17.04
C GLY A 23 4.90 3.16 -17.91
N ALA A 24 5.06 3.08 -19.22
CA ALA A 24 3.97 3.09 -20.21
C ALA A 24 2.86 2.05 -19.98
N GLY A 25 3.14 0.97 -19.24
CA GLY A 25 2.16 -0.08 -18.90
C GLY A 25 1.36 0.18 -17.61
N GLY A 26 1.70 1.21 -16.84
CA GLY A 26 1.02 1.55 -15.60
C GLY A 26 0.97 0.45 -14.55
N LEU A 27 0.06 0.59 -13.58
CA LEU A 27 -0.15 -0.40 -12.52
C LEU A 27 -0.59 -1.77 -13.08
N GLY A 28 -1.37 -1.78 -14.16
CA GLY A 28 -1.85 -3.00 -14.79
C GLY A 28 -0.73 -3.94 -15.25
N ALA A 29 0.32 -3.40 -15.88
CA ALA A 29 1.48 -4.18 -16.31
C ALA A 29 2.24 -4.78 -15.11
N TRP A 30 2.37 -4.03 -14.02
CA TRP A 30 3.01 -4.52 -12.79
C TRP A 30 2.24 -5.66 -12.16
N VAL A 31 0.92 -5.52 -12.00
CA VAL A 31 0.06 -6.57 -11.44
C VAL A 31 0.09 -7.81 -12.32
N ALA A 32 -0.03 -7.65 -13.64
CA ALA A 32 0.05 -8.76 -14.59
C ALA A 32 1.39 -9.49 -14.51
N TYR A 33 2.50 -8.75 -14.44
CA TYR A 33 3.83 -9.31 -14.27
C TYR A 33 3.95 -10.10 -12.97
N CYS A 34 3.56 -9.52 -11.83
CA CYS A 34 3.59 -10.22 -10.54
C CYS A 34 2.76 -11.52 -10.59
N LEU A 35 1.56 -11.47 -11.15
CA LEU A 35 0.70 -12.64 -11.31
C LEU A 35 1.33 -13.73 -12.20
N SER A 36 2.10 -13.34 -13.21
CA SER A 36 2.79 -14.30 -14.09
C SER A 36 4.00 -14.99 -13.44
N MET A 37 4.60 -14.34 -12.43
CA MET A 37 5.80 -14.84 -11.76
C MET A 37 5.49 -15.69 -10.53
N VAL A 38 4.28 -15.62 -10.01
CA VAL A 38 3.88 -16.38 -8.81
C VAL A 38 3.23 -17.71 -9.21
N ARG A 39 3.61 -18.79 -8.51
CA ARG A 39 2.96 -20.10 -8.67
C ARG A 39 1.53 -20.07 -8.12
N PRO A 40 0.62 -20.95 -8.60
CA PRO A 40 -0.69 -21.14 -8.00
C PRO A 40 -0.58 -21.37 -6.47
N GLY A 41 -1.40 -20.69 -5.67
CA GLY A 41 -1.33 -20.71 -4.21
C GLY A 41 -0.17 -19.91 -3.61
N GLY A 42 0.66 -19.29 -4.43
CA GLY A 42 1.70 -18.37 -3.97
C GLY A 42 1.14 -17.01 -3.59
N THR A 43 1.87 -16.28 -2.76
CA THR A 43 1.47 -14.97 -2.22
C THR A 43 2.04 -13.84 -3.07
N ILE A 44 1.19 -12.85 -3.35
CA ILE A 44 1.58 -11.55 -3.90
C ILE A 44 1.37 -10.49 -2.82
N SER A 45 2.38 -9.66 -2.57
CA SER A 45 2.26 -8.52 -1.67
C SER A 45 2.69 -7.25 -2.38
N MET A 46 1.84 -6.23 -2.33
CA MET A 46 2.07 -4.93 -2.96
C MET A 46 1.80 -3.82 -1.97
N ILE A 47 2.70 -2.83 -1.91
CA ILE A 47 2.45 -1.57 -1.20
C ILE A 47 2.05 -0.54 -2.25
N HIS A 48 0.90 0.10 -2.05
CA HIS A 48 0.43 1.15 -2.96
C HIS A 48 -0.27 2.29 -2.23
N ARG A 49 -0.59 3.35 -2.96
CA ARG A 49 -1.38 4.46 -2.45
C ARG A 49 -2.84 4.01 -2.26
N THR A 50 -3.49 4.54 -1.23
CA THR A 50 -4.89 4.20 -0.92
C THR A 50 -5.86 4.64 -2.02
N ASP A 51 -5.58 5.77 -2.69
CA ASP A 51 -6.41 6.31 -3.79
C ASP A 51 -6.41 5.42 -5.05
N ARG A 52 -5.46 4.47 -5.16
CA ARG A 52 -5.38 3.49 -6.25
C ARG A 52 -5.83 2.09 -5.83
N LEU A 53 -6.36 1.92 -4.61
CA LEU A 53 -6.75 0.62 -4.08
C LEU A 53 -7.83 -0.06 -4.93
N ALA A 54 -8.85 0.69 -5.34
CA ALA A 54 -9.94 0.13 -6.15
C ALA A 54 -9.43 -0.42 -7.50
N GLU A 55 -8.52 0.31 -8.15
CA GLU A 55 -7.87 -0.15 -9.38
C GLU A 55 -7.04 -1.41 -9.15
N LEU A 56 -6.22 -1.43 -8.08
CA LEU A 56 -5.39 -2.59 -7.74
C LEU A 56 -6.25 -3.83 -7.50
N LEU A 57 -7.36 -3.70 -6.76
CA LEU A 57 -8.29 -4.80 -6.52
C LEU A 57 -8.96 -5.27 -7.82
N GLY A 58 -9.36 -4.36 -8.70
CA GLY A 58 -9.90 -4.68 -10.01
C GLY A 58 -8.90 -5.44 -10.90
N LEU A 59 -7.62 -5.09 -10.84
CA LEU A 59 -6.54 -5.75 -11.59
C LEU A 59 -6.22 -7.16 -11.06
N LEU A 60 -6.34 -7.40 -9.76
CA LEU A 60 -6.26 -8.74 -9.17
C LEU A 60 -7.45 -9.59 -9.64
N GLY A 61 -8.64 -9.01 -9.65
CA GLY A 61 -9.86 -9.58 -10.20
C GLY A 61 -10.14 -11.00 -9.68
N ASP A 62 -10.40 -11.91 -10.59
CA ASP A 62 -10.63 -13.32 -10.31
C ASP A 62 -9.35 -14.19 -10.35
N LYS A 63 -8.19 -13.56 -10.54
CA LYS A 63 -6.89 -14.25 -10.64
C LYS A 63 -6.25 -14.51 -9.27
N ALA A 64 -6.67 -13.77 -8.23
CA ALA A 64 -6.20 -13.93 -6.86
C ALA A 64 -7.33 -13.66 -5.86
N GLY A 65 -7.31 -14.34 -4.74
CA GLY A 65 -8.27 -14.18 -3.64
C GLY A 65 -7.58 -14.24 -2.29
N ASP A 66 -8.35 -14.45 -1.20
CA ASP A 66 -7.85 -14.30 0.17
C ASP A 66 -7.12 -12.96 0.35
N VAL A 67 -7.72 -11.92 -0.22
CA VAL A 67 -7.10 -10.59 -0.23
C VAL A 67 -7.10 -10.01 1.18
N MET A 68 -5.92 -9.66 1.67
CA MET A 68 -5.74 -8.89 2.90
C MET A 68 -5.40 -7.45 2.54
N ILE A 69 -6.19 -6.51 3.02
CA ILE A 69 -5.90 -5.08 2.98
C ILE A 69 -5.36 -4.67 4.35
N PHE A 70 -4.15 -4.16 4.38
CA PHE A 70 -3.47 -3.72 5.60
C PHE A 70 -3.12 -2.23 5.48
N PRO A 71 -3.90 -1.32 6.11
CA PRO A 71 -3.65 0.11 6.06
C PRO A 71 -2.35 0.51 6.75
N LEU A 72 -1.67 1.50 6.19
CA LEU A 72 -0.52 2.17 6.80
C LEU A 72 -0.93 3.60 7.14
N TRP A 73 -1.11 3.84 8.43
CA TRP A 73 -1.57 5.12 8.96
C TRP A 73 -0.37 6.02 9.24
N PRO A 74 -0.31 7.24 8.71
CA PRO A 74 0.78 8.15 9.01
C PRO A 74 0.85 8.51 10.50
N ARG A 75 -0.31 8.67 11.15
CA ARG A 75 -0.51 8.89 12.60
C ARG A 75 -1.72 8.09 13.06
N ASN A 76 -2.01 8.12 14.35
CA ASN A 76 -3.15 7.41 14.93
C ASN A 76 -4.46 7.79 14.19
N PRO A 77 -5.21 6.81 13.66
CA PRO A 77 -6.43 7.09 12.89
C PRO A 77 -7.58 7.66 13.75
N PHE A 78 -7.48 7.60 15.07
CA PHE A 78 -8.46 8.18 15.98
C PHE A 78 -8.15 9.63 16.35
N ASP A 79 -6.95 10.14 16.02
CA ASP A 79 -6.66 11.56 16.18
C ASP A 79 -7.39 12.34 15.09
N LEU A 80 -7.91 13.50 15.47
CA LEU A 80 -8.60 14.39 14.54
C LEU A 80 -7.62 15.42 14.00
N GLU A 81 -7.66 15.65 12.69
CA GLU A 81 -6.91 16.70 12.01
C GLU A 81 -7.89 17.75 11.48
N GLY A 82 -7.54 19.02 11.65
CA GLY A 82 -8.34 20.15 11.19
C GLY A 82 -8.54 21.21 12.28
N ASP A 83 -9.19 22.29 11.89
CA ASP A 83 -9.51 23.42 12.78
C ASP A 83 -11.03 23.51 12.98
N GLY A 84 -11.45 23.71 14.23
CA GLY A 84 -12.85 23.97 14.56
C GLY A 84 -13.80 22.81 14.24
N GLU A 85 -14.82 23.07 13.41
CA GLU A 85 -15.86 22.08 13.05
C GLU A 85 -15.42 21.10 11.93
N ASP A 86 -14.29 21.35 11.27
CA ASP A 86 -13.77 20.53 10.15
C ASP A 86 -12.81 19.41 10.62
N LEU A 87 -12.96 18.95 11.84
CA LEU A 87 -12.15 17.85 12.38
C LEU A 87 -12.44 16.54 11.65
N ALA A 88 -11.40 15.89 11.14
CA ALA A 88 -11.52 14.61 10.44
C ALA A 88 -10.52 13.58 10.98
N PRO A 89 -10.86 12.29 11.00
CA PRO A 89 -9.91 11.22 11.32
C PRO A 89 -8.73 11.20 10.34
N VAL A 90 -7.55 10.84 10.84
CA VAL A 90 -6.35 10.72 10.01
C VAL A 90 -6.53 9.58 9.01
N ALA A 91 -6.43 9.88 7.72
CA ALA A 91 -6.60 8.90 6.66
C ALA A 91 -5.32 8.09 6.40
N ALA A 92 -5.46 6.78 6.14
CA ALA A 92 -4.36 5.97 5.63
C ALA A 92 -3.99 6.43 4.21
N LYS A 93 -2.73 6.76 3.99
CA LYS A 93 -2.22 7.21 2.67
C LYS A 93 -1.65 6.08 1.83
N ARG A 94 -1.31 4.95 2.45
CA ARG A 94 -0.80 3.74 1.81
C ARG A 94 -1.45 2.50 2.40
N VAL A 95 -1.47 1.46 1.61
CA VAL A 95 -1.94 0.12 2.00
C VAL A 95 -0.94 -0.93 1.54
N ILE A 96 -0.84 -2.01 2.30
CA ILE A 96 -0.31 -3.27 1.82
C ILE A 96 -1.52 -4.09 1.38
N VAL A 97 -1.47 -4.59 0.16
CA VAL A 97 -2.43 -5.57 -0.36
C VAL A 97 -1.69 -6.87 -0.54
N GLN A 98 -2.12 -7.91 0.16
CA GLN A 98 -1.62 -9.27 -0.01
C GLN A 98 -2.73 -10.16 -0.56
N ALA A 99 -2.41 -11.04 -1.49
CA ALA A 99 -3.38 -11.94 -2.11
C ALA A 99 -2.74 -13.28 -2.46
N LEU A 100 -3.53 -14.35 -2.50
CA LEU A 100 -3.12 -15.68 -2.94
C LEU A 100 -3.52 -15.90 -4.41
N ALA A 101 -2.54 -16.20 -5.26
CA ALA A 101 -2.78 -16.47 -6.68
C ALA A 101 -3.67 -17.70 -6.87
N GLY A 102 -4.75 -17.55 -7.65
CA GLY A 102 -5.72 -18.60 -7.93
C GLY A 102 -6.74 -18.88 -6.83
N SER A 103 -6.61 -18.25 -5.65
CA SER A 103 -7.62 -18.37 -4.59
C SER A 103 -8.93 -17.68 -4.97
N LYS A 104 -10.03 -18.15 -4.38
CA LYS A 104 -11.37 -17.54 -4.42
C LYS A 104 -11.85 -17.13 -3.00
N GLY A 105 -10.94 -17.16 -2.02
CA GLY A 105 -11.25 -16.78 -0.65
C GLY A 105 -11.64 -15.30 -0.52
N PRO A 106 -12.32 -14.94 0.59
CA PRO A 106 -12.87 -13.62 0.77
C PRO A 106 -11.79 -12.55 1.02
N LEU A 107 -12.14 -11.29 0.71
CA LEU A 107 -11.36 -10.14 1.12
C LEU A 107 -11.53 -9.87 2.62
N ARG A 108 -10.42 -9.53 3.28
CA ARG A 108 -10.37 -9.11 4.68
C ARG A 108 -9.62 -7.79 4.80
N MET A 109 -9.97 -7.00 5.80
CA MET A 109 -9.28 -5.76 6.13
C MET A 109 -8.74 -5.84 7.56
N ALA A 110 -7.45 -5.61 7.71
CA ALA A 110 -6.79 -5.54 9.02
C ALA A 110 -6.87 -4.13 9.62
N ALA A 111 -6.61 -4.01 10.92
CA ALA A 111 -6.52 -2.72 11.60
C ALA A 111 -5.39 -1.84 11.03
N GLY A 112 -4.32 -2.46 10.54
CA GLY A 112 -3.18 -1.74 9.97
C GLY A 112 -2.10 -1.38 10.99
N LEU A 113 -1.16 -0.54 10.55
CA LEU A 113 -0.03 -0.09 11.34
C LEU A 113 0.05 1.43 11.37
N VAL A 114 0.14 2.00 12.57
CA VAL A 114 0.47 3.42 12.77
C VAL A 114 1.98 3.58 12.64
N LEU A 115 2.42 4.43 11.70
CA LEU A 115 3.84 4.60 11.38
C LEU A 115 4.54 5.56 12.33
N HIS A 116 3.92 6.71 12.60
CA HIS A 116 4.57 7.78 13.37
C HIS A 116 3.75 8.20 14.59
N LYS A 117 4.46 8.67 15.58
CA LYS A 117 3.94 9.41 16.74
C LYS A 117 3.70 10.87 16.35
N ASP A 118 3.06 11.64 17.24
CA ASP A 118 2.78 13.07 17.02
C ASP A 118 4.05 13.92 16.83
N ASN A 119 5.16 13.53 17.46
CA ASN A 119 6.46 14.18 17.30
C ASN A 119 7.19 13.80 15.98
N GLY A 120 6.60 12.97 15.14
CA GLY A 120 7.17 12.52 13.87
C GLY A 120 8.10 11.30 13.96
N ASP A 121 8.45 10.83 15.16
CA ASP A 121 9.23 9.59 15.33
C ASP A 121 8.41 8.37 14.93
N ASN A 122 9.09 7.28 14.59
CA ASN A 122 8.41 6.00 14.39
C ASN A 122 7.72 5.52 15.67
N THR A 123 6.59 4.86 15.53
CA THR A 123 6.03 4.07 16.62
C THR A 123 6.96 2.90 16.94
N PRO A 124 6.92 2.33 18.15
CA PRO A 124 7.74 1.16 18.48
C PRO A 124 7.53 -0.01 17.53
N ALA A 125 6.29 -0.24 17.08
CA ALA A 125 5.96 -1.29 16.13
C ALA A 125 6.56 -1.01 14.73
N ALA A 126 6.43 0.23 14.23
CA ALA A 126 7.04 0.62 12.97
C ALA A 126 8.56 0.57 13.03
N ASP A 127 9.17 1.00 14.14
CA ASP A 127 10.62 0.96 14.34
C ASP A 127 11.16 -0.48 14.36
N ALA A 128 10.47 -1.37 15.06
CA ALA A 128 10.81 -2.80 15.10
C ALA A 128 10.83 -3.42 13.69
N ILE A 129 9.86 -3.08 12.83
CA ILE A 129 9.79 -3.59 11.47
C ILE A 129 10.84 -2.93 10.57
N LEU A 130 10.90 -1.59 10.58
CA LEU A 130 11.69 -0.83 9.60
C LEU A 130 13.19 -0.83 9.90
N ARG A 131 13.59 -0.88 11.19
CA ARG A 131 15.00 -0.81 11.61
C ARG A 131 15.55 -2.13 12.12
N HIS A 132 14.71 -2.95 12.75
CA HIS A 132 15.14 -4.19 13.37
C HIS A 132 14.71 -5.45 12.62
N GLY A 133 14.03 -5.31 11.46
CA GLY A 133 13.65 -6.42 10.61
C GLY A 133 12.62 -7.38 11.22
N SER A 134 11.83 -6.89 12.19
CA SER A 134 10.73 -7.69 12.75
C SER A 134 9.70 -8.02 11.68
N ALA A 135 9.13 -9.22 11.73
CA ALA A 135 8.11 -9.62 10.78
C ALA A 135 6.84 -8.79 10.94
N LEU A 136 6.28 -8.33 9.82
CA LEU A 136 4.93 -7.79 9.76
C LEU A 136 3.97 -8.96 9.52
N ILE A 137 3.09 -9.20 10.47
CA ILE A 137 2.04 -10.23 10.36
C ILE A 137 0.81 -9.56 9.71
N LEU A 138 0.39 -10.10 8.56
CA LEU A 138 -0.77 -9.64 7.78
C LEU A 138 -1.97 -10.57 7.98
#